data_27a31a931bc5d620516de95c277bd4f0
#
_entry.id   27a31a931bc5d620516de95c277bd4f0
#
_cell.length_a   1.000
_cell.length_b   1.000
_cell.length_c   1.000
_cell.angle_alpha   90.00
_cell.angle_beta   90.00
_cell.angle_gamma   90.00
#
_symmetry.space_group_name_H-M   'P 1'
#
loop_
_entity.id
_entity.type
_entity.pdbx_description
1 polymer ?
#
loop_
_entity_poly.entity_id
_entity_poly.type
_entity_poly.pdbx_seq_one_letter_code
_entity_poly.pdbx_strand_id
1 'polypeptide(L)'
;MTQTFGMSRSGLTLSALTLTALTPGLAIAVENSAQPVNFTSHWASWLAVGLFVLAYGFVIAEESLHLRKSKPVMVAAGLIWLIVALVYAAAGDIHTPEQAIRHNLEEFAELFLFLLAAMTYINTMDERGVFDSLRAWLIGRGFSLRSIFWITGLMAFCISPLADNLTTALLMATVIMAVGGSNHRFVAVACINIVVAANAGGAFSPFGDITTLMVWQNGVVRFEQFFALFLPSAVNWLVPALILGMA
;
A
#
# COMPACT_ATOMS: atom_id res chain seq x y z
N MET A 1 -67.26 20.50 41.72
CA MET A 1 -67.54 21.57 40.72
C MET A 1 -66.42 21.47 39.70
N THR A 2 -66.63 20.74 38.66
CA THR A 2 -65.74 20.45 37.54
C THR A 2 -66.05 21.37 36.36
N GLN A 3 -65.10 22.20 35.94
CA GLN A 3 -65.20 22.89 34.66
C GLN A 3 -64.19 22.27 33.67
N THR A 4 -64.74 21.64 32.66
CA THR A 4 -64.06 21.15 31.48
C THR A 4 -63.85 22.31 30.51
N PHE A 5 -62.62 22.62 30.14
CA PHE A 5 -62.26 23.56 29.10
C PHE A 5 -62.18 22.80 27.76
N GLY A 6 -63.18 23.06 26.88
CA GLY A 6 -63.21 22.51 25.52
C GLY A 6 -62.29 23.32 24.63
N MET A 7 -61.21 22.70 24.15
CA MET A 7 -60.37 23.26 23.07
C MET A 7 -60.98 22.96 21.71
N SER A 8 -61.30 24.02 21.00
CA SER A 8 -61.86 24.04 19.65
C SER A 8 -60.88 23.46 18.63
N ARG A 9 -61.35 22.47 17.87
CA ARG A 9 -60.63 21.74 16.81
C ARG A 9 -60.41 22.53 15.51
N SER A 10 -60.70 23.83 15.46
CA SER A 10 -60.63 24.63 14.23
C SER A 10 -59.31 25.37 14.00
N GLY A 11 -58.37 25.36 14.94
CA GLY A 11 -57.09 26.06 14.83
C GLY A 11 -55.93 25.25 14.22
N LEU A 12 -56.08 23.92 14.15
CA LEU A 12 -54.97 23.03 13.72
C LEU A 12 -54.94 22.74 12.22
N THR A 13 -56.03 23.07 11.48
CA THR A 13 -56.12 22.81 10.04
C THR A 13 -55.59 23.97 9.19
N LEU A 14 -55.49 25.19 9.74
CA LEU A 14 -54.96 26.33 9.00
C LEU A 14 -53.41 26.43 9.03
N SER A 15 -52.80 25.90 10.05
CA SER A 15 -51.31 25.89 10.18
C SER A 15 -50.64 24.84 9.31
N ALA A 16 -51.37 23.77 8.95
CA ALA A 16 -50.83 22.70 8.10
C ALA A 16 -50.83 23.09 6.61
N LEU A 17 -51.79 23.95 6.22
CA LEU A 17 -51.94 24.39 4.81
C LEU A 17 -50.97 25.55 4.43
N THR A 18 -50.47 26.30 5.39
CA THR A 18 -49.50 27.38 5.11
C THR A 18 -48.04 26.91 5.03
N LEU A 19 -47.73 25.72 5.56
CA LEU A 19 -46.39 25.17 5.48
C LEU A 19 -46.09 24.47 4.17
N THR A 20 -47.12 24.04 3.44
CA THR A 20 -46.97 23.40 2.12
C THR A 20 -46.91 24.39 0.94
N ALA A 21 -47.25 25.67 1.17
CA ALA A 21 -47.21 26.68 0.14
C ALA A 21 -45.90 27.48 0.06
N LEU A 22 -44.96 27.27 0.99
CA LEU A 22 -43.66 27.96 1.06
C LEU A 22 -42.49 27.12 0.63
N THR A 23 -42.68 25.96 0.02
CA THR A 23 -41.66 25.14 -0.60
C THR A 23 -41.86 24.85 -2.09
N PRO A 24 -42.05 25.86 -2.95
CA PRO A 24 -41.89 25.67 -4.39
C PRO A 24 -40.48 26.00 -4.82
N GLY A 25 -39.46 25.34 -4.21
CA GLY A 25 -38.10 25.71 -4.52
C GLY A 25 -37.04 24.69 -4.09
N LEU A 26 -37.42 23.62 -3.41
CA LEU A 26 -36.67 22.39 -3.42
C LEU A 26 -37.07 21.63 -4.68
N ALA A 27 -36.77 22.22 -5.86
CA ALA A 27 -36.51 21.46 -7.04
C ALA A 27 -35.52 20.41 -6.59
N ILE A 28 -35.95 19.19 -6.53
CA ILE A 28 -35.11 18.01 -6.59
C ILE A 28 -34.15 18.30 -7.72
N ALA A 29 -32.92 18.74 -7.40
CA ALA A 29 -31.81 18.43 -8.21
C ALA A 29 -31.82 16.90 -8.20
N VAL A 30 -32.54 16.31 -9.13
CA VAL A 30 -32.23 14.98 -9.62
C VAL A 30 -30.85 15.17 -10.13
N GLU A 31 -29.88 14.92 -9.23
CA GLU A 31 -28.54 14.59 -9.60
C GLU A 31 -28.74 13.47 -10.60
N ASN A 32 -28.68 13.86 -11.86
CA ASN A 32 -28.64 12.95 -12.97
C ASN A 32 -27.28 12.28 -12.77
N SER A 33 -27.25 11.30 -11.88
CA SER A 33 -26.15 10.34 -11.76
C SER A 33 -26.24 9.57 -13.07
N ALA A 34 -25.67 10.19 -14.12
CA ALA A 34 -25.38 9.52 -15.35
C ALA A 34 -24.65 8.24 -14.93
N GLN A 35 -25.29 7.10 -15.15
CA GLN A 35 -24.65 5.83 -14.82
C GLN A 35 -23.27 5.84 -15.48
N PRO A 36 -22.20 5.53 -14.77
CA PRO A 36 -20.87 5.59 -15.33
C PRO A 36 -20.85 4.75 -16.61
N VAL A 37 -20.49 5.39 -17.71
CA VAL A 37 -20.51 4.74 -19.03
C VAL A 37 -19.58 3.53 -18.95
N ASN A 38 -20.13 2.35 -19.14
CA ASN A 38 -19.37 1.10 -19.02
C ASN A 38 -18.66 0.80 -20.36
N PHE A 39 -17.39 1.05 -20.41
CA PHE A 39 -16.52 0.76 -21.57
C PHE A 39 -15.82 -0.60 -21.47
N THR A 40 -16.17 -1.48 -20.54
CA THR A 40 -15.44 -2.75 -20.31
C THR A 40 -15.33 -3.63 -21.56
N SER A 41 -16.35 -3.62 -22.44
CA SER A 41 -16.34 -4.37 -23.70
C SER A 41 -15.87 -3.55 -24.91
N HIS A 42 -15.47 -2.29 -24.69
CA HIS A 42 -15.03 -1.41 -25.78
C HIS A 42 -13.63 -1.81 -26.28
N TRP A 43 -13.36 -1.62 -27.57
CA TRP A 43 -12.05 -1.92 -28.18
C TRP A 43 -10.88 -1.23 -27.46
N ALA A 44 -11.11 -0.02 -26.94
CA ALA A 44 -10.10 0.75 -26.21
C ALA A 44 -9.64 0.08 -24.92
N SER A 45 -10.54 -0.66 -24.24
CA SER A 45 -10.18 -1.42 -23.03
C SER A 45 -9.23 -2.57 -23.35
N TRP A 46 -9.48 -3.27 -24.48
CA TRP A 46 -8.57 -4.31 -24.94
C TRP A 46 -7.21 -3.74 -25.37
N LEU A 47 -7.19 -2.56 -25.98
CA LEU A 47 -5.95 -1.86 -26.33
C LEU A 47 -5.18 -1.45 -25.06
N ALA A 48 -5.88 -0.92 -24.04
CA ALA A 48 -5.27 -0.56 -22.76
C ALA A 48 -4.65 -1.78 -22.07
N VAL A 49 -5.37 -2.91 -22.03
CA VAL A 49 -4.83 -4.18 -21.51
C VAL A 49 -3.63 -4.65 -22.33
N GLY A 50 -3.68 -4.57 -23.63
CA GLY A 50 -2.55 -4.90 -24.52
C GLY A 50 -1.30 -4.05 -24.23
N LEU A 51 -1.47 -2.74 -24.07
CA LEU A 51 -0.38 -1.82 -23.67
C LEU A 51 0.20 -2.15 -22.30
N PHE A 52 -0.68 -2.48 -21.35
CA PHE A 52 -0.25 -2.90 -20.01
C PHE A 52 0.60 -4.17 -20.06
N VAL A 53 0.12 -5.21 -20.72
CA VAL A 53 0.86 -6.49 -20.89
C VAL A 53 2.19 -6.27 -21.61
N LEU A 54 2.21 -5.45 -22.65
CA LEU A 54 3.42 -5.11 -23.37
C LEU A 54 4.44 -4.37 -22.49
N ALA A 55 3.99 -3.39 -21.70
CA ALA A 55 4.85 -2.69 -20.76
C ALA A 55 5.46 -3.62 -19.72
N TYR A 56 4.67 -4.55 -19.18
CA TYR A 56 5.19 -5.57 -18.25
C TYR A 56 6.15 -6.55 -18.94
N GLY A 57 5.93 -6.88 -20.19
CA GLY A 57 6.89 -7.63 -21.00
C GLY A 57 8.26 -6.94 -21.06
N PHE A 58 8.28 -5.61 -21.26
CA PHE A 58 9.51 -4.81 -21.20
C PHE A 58 10.13 -4.76 -19.80
N VAL A 59 9.33 -4.75 -18.75
CA VAL A 59 9.82 -4.82 -17.35
C VAL A 59 10.50 -6.15 -17.08
N ILE A 60 9.95 -7.26 -17.55
CA ILE A 60 10.56 -8.59 -17.41
C ILE A 60 11.86 -8.69 -18.22
N ALA A 61 11.90 -8.07 -19.42
CA ALA A 61 13.06 -8.04 -20.29
C ALA A 61 14.12 -6.98 -19.90
N GLU A 62 14.03 -6.35 -18.71
CA GLU A 62 14.90 -5.28 -18.24
C GLU A 62 16.39 -5.60 -18.39
N GLU A 63 16.80 -6.78 -17.96
CA GLU A 63 18.20 -7.21 -18.01
C GLU A 63 18.74 -7.30 -19.44
N SER A 64 17.88 -7.73 -20.40
CA SER A 64 18.26 -7.85 -21.81
C SER A 64 18.29 -6.50 -22.53
N LEU A 65 17.38 -5.59 -22.16
CA LEU A 65 17.18 -4.32 -22.83
C LEU A 65 17.93 -3.15 -22.17
N HIS A 66 18.52 -3.36 -20.98
CA HIS A 66 19.19 -2.34 -20.18
C HIS A 66 18.30 -1.10 -19.92
N LEU A 67 16.98 -1.29 -19.86
CA LEU A 67 15.99 -0.26 -19.60
C LEU A 67 15.58 -0.30 -18.11
N ARG A 68 15.52 0.84 -17.46
CA ARG A 68 14.96 0.92 -16.11
C ARG A 68 13.47 0.59 -16.14
N LYS A 69 12.99 -0.27 -15.24
CA LYS A 69 11.59 -0.74 -15.10
C LYS A 69 10.56 0.38 -15.17
N SER A 70 10.86 1.54 -14.58
CA SER A 70 9.93 2.68 -14.56
C SER A 70 9.61 3.27 -15.92
N LYS A 71 10.53 3.25 -16.88
CA LYS A 71 10.35 3.91 -18.20
C LYS A 71 9.20 3.33 -19.01
N PRO A 72 9.17 2.01 -19.31
CA PRO A 72 8.06 1.44 -20.09
C PRO A 72 6.72 1.57 -19.39
N VAL A 73 6.69 1.44 -18.05
CA VAL A 73 5.45 1.57 -17.26
C VAL A 73 4.91 3.01 -17.32
N MET A 74 5.76 4.02 -17.16
CA MET A 74 5.33 5.43 -17.26
C MET A 74 4.78 5.79 -18.64
N VAL A 75 5.44 5.31 -19.71
CA VAL A 75 4.96 5.55 -21.07
C VAL A 75 3.62 4.86 -21.29
N ALA A 76 3.49 3.60 -20.88
CA ALA A 76 2.23 2.87 -21.00
C ALA A 76 1.10 3.52 -20.19
N ALA A 77 1.36 3.95 -18.97
CA ALA A 77 0.38 4.66 -18.14
C ALA A 77 -0.10 5.94 -18.84
N GLY A 78 0.80 6.75 -19.39
CA GLY A 78 0.44 7.95 -20.14
C GLY A 78 -0.41 7.65 -21.37
N LEU A 79 -0.07 6.61 -22.14
CA LEU A 79 -0.84 6.19 -23.31
C LEU A 79 -2.23 5.64 -22.92
N ILE A 80 -2.32 4.85 -21.86
CA ILE A 80 -3.60 4.33 -21.36
C ILE A 80 -4.50 5.49 -20.93
N TRP A 81 -3.98 6.46 -20.16
CA TRP A 81 -4.75 7.64 -19.76
C TRP A 81 -5.20 8.49 -20.95
N LEU A 82 -4.35 8.62 -21.98
CA LEU A 82 -4.73 9.30 -23.22
C LEU A 82 -5.89 8.60 -23.90
N ILE A 83 -5.85 7.27 -24.03
CA ILE A 83 -6.94 6.47 -24.61
C ILE A 83 -8.24 6.65 -23.81
N VAL A 84 -8.16 6.54 -22.50
CA VAL A 84 -9.31 6.75 -21.61
C VAL A 84 -9.91 8.14 -21.81
N ALA A 85 -9.08 9.18 -21.77
CA ALA A 85 -9.54 10.55 -21.96
C ALA A 85 -10.23 10.76 -23.33
N LEU A 86 -9.67 10.22 -24.42
CA LEU A 86 -10.24 10.34 -25.76
C LEU A 86 -11.58 9.62 -25.89
N VAL A 87 -11.71 8.42 -25.31
CA VAL A 87 -12.96 7.64 -25.37
C VAL A 87 -14.08 8.31 -24.58
N TYR A 88 -13.77 8.79 -23.37
CA TYR A 88 -14.75 9.52 -22.57
C TYR A 88 -15.13 10.87 -23.19
N ALA A 89 -14.18 11.61 -23.75
CA ALA A 89 -14.44 12.84 -24.47
C ALA A 89 -15.34 12.61 -25.70
N ALA A 90 -15.13 11.52 -26.45
CA ALA A 90 -15.99 11.14 -27.57
C ALA A 90 -17.41 10.78 -27.12
N ALA A 91 -17.59 10.30 -25.91
CA ALA A 91 -18.88 10.05 -25.28
C ALA A 91 -19.53 11.31 -24.66
N GLY A 92 -18.83 12.47 -24.71
CA GLY A 92 -19.31 13.73 -24.14
C GLY A 92 -19.07 13.89 -22.62
N ASP A 93 -18.35 12.99 -22.00
CA ASP A 93 -18.00 13.03 -20.58
C ASP A 93 -16.49 13.34 -20.43
N ILE A 94 -16.18 14.57 -20.05
CA ILE A 94 -14.82 15.01 -19.77
C ILE A 94 -14.51 15.04 -18.27
N HIS A 95 -15.55 14.97 -17.43
CA HIS A 95 -15.40 15.12 -15.98
C HIS A 95 -14.97 13.81 -15.29
N THR A 96 -15.49 12.68 -15.73
CA THR A 96 -15.15 11.38 -15.13
C THR A 96 -13.66 11.06 -15.22
N PRO A 97 -12.99 11.17 -16.38
CA PRO A 97 -11.52 10.93 -16.44
C PRO A 97 -10.73 11.99 -15.68
N GLU A 98 -11.18 13.26 -15.64
CA GLU A 98 -10.51 14.29 -14.85
C GLU A 98 -10.55 13.98 -13.36
N GLN A 99 -11.70 13.61 -12.83
CA GLN A 99 -11.83 13.22 -11.41
C GLN A 99 -11.00 11.98 -11.09
N ALA A 100 -11.02 10.98 -11.96
CA ALA A 100 -10.26 9.76 -11.76
C ALA A 100 -8.74 10.00 -11.76
N ILE A 101 -8.22 10.85 -12.66
CA ILE A 101 -6.79 11.16 -12.67
C ILE A 101 -6.38 12.00 -11.45
N ARG A 102 -7.24 12.94 -11.00
CA ARG A 102 -7.00 13.70 -9.77
C ARG A 102 -6.92 12.77 -8.56
N HIS A 103 -7.86 11.87 -8.41
CA HIS A 103 -7.88 10.89 -7.32
C HIS A 103 -6.63 10.02 -7.32
N ASN A 104 -6.24 9.47 -8.47
CA ASN A 104 -4.99 8.69 -8.58
C ASN A 104 -3.73 9.52 -8.25
N LEU A 105 -3.71 10.82 -8.62
CA LEU A 105 -2.60 11.70 -8.26
C LEU A 105 -2.56 12.02 -6.77
N GLU A 106 -3.72 12.17 -6.12
CA GLU A 106 -3.84 12.34 -4.68
C GLU A 106 -3.30 11.12 -3.93
N GLU A 107 -3.76 9.91 -4.29
CA GLU A 107 -3.25 8.65 -3.71
C GLU A 107 -1.74 8.51 -3.91
N PHE A 108 -1.24 8.82 -5.11
CA PHE A 108 0.20 8.79 -5.38
C PHE A 108 0.97 9.82 -4.53
N ALA A 109 0.44 11.03 -4.37
CA ALA A 109 1.07 12.08 -3.58
C ALA A 109 1.13 11.71 -2.10
N GLU A 110 0.05 11.14 -1.56
CA GLU A 110 0.02 10.64 -0.17
C GLU A 110 1.07 9.56 0.06
N LEU A 111 1.13 8.56 -0.84
CA LEU A 111 2.13 7.51 -0.79
C LEU A 111 3.56 8.07 -0.89
N PHE A 112 3.80 9.00 -1.81
CA PHE A 112 5.10 9.62 -2.01
C PHE A 112 5.56 10.42 -0.79
N LEU A 113 4.69 11.25 -0.21
CA LEU A 113 4.99 12.05 0.97
C LEU A 113 5.27 11.17 2.19
N PHE A 114 4.49 10.10 2.35
CA PHE A 114 4.74 9.13 3.40
C PHE A 114 6.11 8.45 3.24
N LEU A 115 6.41 7.95 2.04
CA LEU A 115 7.70 7.31 1.77
C LEU A 115 8.87 8.29 1.95
N LEU A 116 8.70 9.55 1.55
CA LEU A 116 9.71 10.58 1.73
C LEU A 116 10.02 10.79 3.23
N ALA A 117 8.99 10.89 4.06
CA ALA A 117 9.14 11.05 5.51
C ALA A 117 9.78 9.81 6.14
N ALA A 118 9.32 8.60 5.79
CA ALA A 118 9.86 7.34 6.28
C ALA A 118 11.34 7.15 5.90
N MET A 119 11.68 7.38 4.63
CA MET A 119 13.06 7.26 4.14
C MET A 119 13.99 8.31 4.77
N THR A 120 13.49 9.53 5.01
CA THR A 120 14.26 10.55 5.73
C THR A 120 14.58 10.11 7.15
N TYR A 121 13.63 9.49 7.84
CA TYR A 121 13.83 8.95 9.18
C TYR A 121 14.87 7.81 9.18
N ILE A 122 14.74 6.86 8.27
CA ILE A 122 15.66 5.71 8.14
C ILE A 122 17.07 6.18 7.79
N ASN A 123 17.21 7.10 6.82
CA ASN A 123 18.51 7.67 6.47
C ASN A 123 19.15 8.41 7.64
N THR A 124 18.38 9.13 8.44
CA THR A 124 18.88 9.80 9.65
C THR A 124 19.39 8.80 10.68
N MET A 125 18.73 7.64 10.84
CA MET A 125 19.20 6.58 11.71
C MET A 125 20.51 5.96 11.19
N ASP A 126 20.62 5.78 9.88
CA ASP A 126 21.82 5.26 9.21
C ASP A 126 23.01 6.23 9.38
N GLU A 127 22.81 7.51 9.08
CA GLU A 127 23.81 8.56 9.27
C GLU A 127 24.30 8.68 10.74
N ARG A 128 23.43 8.40 11.70
CA ARG A 128 23.77 8.37 13.12
C ARG A 128 24.46 7.08 13.56
N GLY A 129 24.73 6.16 12.65
CA GLY A 129 25.43 4.90 12.90
C GLY A 129 24.66 3.92 13.78
N VAL A 130 23.33 4.04 13.87
CA VAL A 130 22.50 3.12 14.65
C VAL A 130 22.69 1.69 14.14
N PHE A 131 22.68 1.53 12.84
CA PHE A 131 22.83 0.23 12.19
C PHE A 131 24.28 -0.29 12.26
N ASP A 132 25.27 0.60 12.15
CA ASP A 132 26.68 0.22 12.34
C ASP A 132 26.95 -0.21 13.77
N SER A 133 26.34 0.45 14.76
CA SER A 133 26.43 0.06 16.17
C SER A 133 25.83 -1.31 16.41
N LEU A 134 24.69 -1.61 15.77
CA LEU A 134 24.04 -2.90 15.82
C LEU A 134 24.91 -4.00 15.21
N ARG A 135 25.49 -3.72 14.04
CA ARG A 135 26.44 -4.60 13.35
C ARG A 135 27.68 -4.87 14.21
N ALA A 136 28.29 -3.83 14.76
CA ALA A 136 29.47 -3.95 15.62
C ALA A 136 29.17 -4.76 16.88
N TRP A 137 27.99 -4.56 17.48
CA TRP A 137 27.52 -5.34 18.62
C TRP A 137 27.37 -6.83 18.30
N LEU A 138 26.76 -7.17 17.15
CA LEU A 138 26.59 -8.56 16.71
C LEU A 138 27.93 -9.25 16.45
N ILE A 139 28.86 -8.56 15.78
CA ILE A 139 30.17 -9.10 15.44
C ILE A 139 31.07 -9.21 16.72
N GLY A 140 31.03 -8.20 17.58
CA GLY A 140 31.89 -8.13 18.78
C GLY A 140 31.57 -9.16 19.85
N ARG A 141 30.37 -9.76 19.83
CA ARG A 141 29.95 -10.77 20.82
C ARG A 141 30.48 -12.18 20.56
N GLY A 142 31.05 -12.42 19.38
CA GLY A 142 31.62 -13.74 19.05
C GLY A 142 30.55 -14.86 18.99
N PHE A 143 29.35 -14.52 18.61
CA PHE A 143 28.26 -15.50 18.46
C PHE A 143 28.62 -16.59 17.44
N SER A 144 28.12 -17.82 17.68
CA SER A 144 28.24 -18.88 16.71
C SER A 144 27.41 -18.55 15.44
N LEU A 145 27.81 -19.08 14.29
CA LEU A 145 27.07 -18.87 13.02
C LEU A 145 25.59 -19.23 13.15
N ARG A 146 25.27 -20.28 13.91
CA ARG A 146 23.88 -20.67 14.17
C ARG A 146 23.11 -19.63 15.00
N SER A 147 23.76 -19.05 16.01
CA SER A 147 23.15 -17.98 16.80
C SER A 147 22.94 -16.73 15.96
N ILE A 148 23.89 -16.37 15.10
CA ILE A 148 23.78 -15.23 14.18
C ILE A 148 22.61 -15.43 13.19
N PHE A 149 22.45 -16.63 12.63
CA PHE A 149 21.33 -16.96 11.77
C PHE A 149 19.97 -16.67 12.43
N TRP A 150 19.79 -17.09 13.68
CA TRP A 150 18.53 -16.87 14.40
C TRP A 150 18.36 -15.42 14.86
N ILE A 151 19.41 -14.79 15.36
CA ILE A 151 19.37 -13.40 15.85
C ILE A 151 19.06 -12.47 14.68
N THR A 152 19.74 -12.60 13.55
CA THR A 152 19.53 -11.72 12.39
C THR A 152 18.16 -11.92 11.76
N GLY A 153 17.65 -13.15 11.71
CA GLY A 153 16.27 -13.43 11.28
C GLY A 153 15.24 -12.80 12.21
N LEU A 154 15.38 -12.99 13.53
CA LEU A 154 14.49 -12.39 14.52
C LEU A 154 14.52 -10.86 14.45
N MET A 155 15.72 -10.28 14.32
CA MET A 155 15.87 -8.83 14.19
C MET A 155 15.23 -8.32 12.90
N ALA A 156 15.42 -9.01 11.77
CA ALA A 156 14.79 -8.67 10.53
C ALA A 156 13.25 -8.70 10.65
N PHE A 157 12.71 -9.72 11.30
CA PHE A 157 11.27 -9.83 11.56
C PHE A 157 10.73 -8.69 12.43
N CYS A 158 11.47 -8.28 13.47
CA CYS A 158 11.04 -7.23 14.40
C CYS A 158 11.26 -5.81 13.88
N ILE A 159 12.29 -5.57 13.06
CA ILE A 159 12.64 -4.24 12.53
C ILE A 159 11.80 -3.90 11.31
N SER A 160 11.53 -4.89 10.45
CA SER A 160 10.81 -4.69 9.20
C SER A 160 9.45 -3.98 9.30
N PRO A 161 8.64 -4.19 10.35
CA PRO A 161 7.39 -3.43 10.53
C PRO A 161 7.56 -1.91 10.63
N LEU A 162 8.78 -1.44 10.91
CA LEU A 162 9.10 -0.02 11.14
C LEU A 162 9.98 0.57 10.04
N ALA A 163 10.89 -0.25 9.49
CA ALA A 163 11.98 0.21 8.62
C ALA A 163 11.90 -0.34 7.18
N ASP A 164 10.75 -0.74 6.74
CA ASP A 164 10.45 -1.49 5.52
C ASP A 164 11.25 -2.80 5.34
N ASN A 165 10.73 -3.69 4.52
CA ASN A 165 11.29 -5.02 4.30
C ASN A 165 12.60 -4.99 3.51
N LEU A 166 12.72 -4.11 2.50
CA LEU A 166 13.91 -4.03 1.66
C LEU A 166 15.11 -3.48 2.43
N THR A 167 14.93 -2.34 3.10
CA THR A 167 15.98 -1.72 3.93
C THR A 167 16.43 -2.66 5.03
N THR A 168 15.49 -3.29 5.72
CA THR A 168 15.78 -4.28 6.77
C THR A 168 16.56 -5.47 6.23
N ALA A 169 16.16 -6.01 5.08
CA ALA A 169 16.84 -7.15 4.48
C ALA A 169 18.28 -6.79 4.06
N LEU A 170 18.48 -5.65 3.40
CA LEU A 170 19.80 -5.20 2.98
C LEU A 170 20.72 -4.97 4.18
N LEU A 171 20.20 -4.31 5.21
CA LEU A 171 20.95 -4.03 6.43
C LEU A 171 21.42 -5.32 7.13
N MET A 172 20.53 -6.27 7.36
CA MET A 172 20.87 -7.53 8.00
C MET A 172 21.78 -8.39 7.11
N ALA A 173 21.64 -8.32 5.78
CA ALA A 173 22.54 -9.02 4.85
C ALA A 173 23.98 -8.51 4.96
N THR A 174 24.20 -7.21 5.18
CA THR A 174 25.57 -6.68 5.40
C THR A 174 26.23 -7.29 6.63
N VAL A 175 25.46 -7.54 7.69
CA VAL A 175 25.94 -8.23 8.90
C VAL A 175 26.36 -9.67 8.57
N ILE A 176 25.51 -10.39 7.85
CA ILE A 176 25.80 -11.79 7.45
C ILE A 176 27.03 -11.88 6.55
N MET A 177 27.15 -10.98 5.58
CA MET A 177 28.35 -10.94 4.72
C MET A 177 29.62 -10.65 5.51
N ALA A 178 29.56 -9.78 6.51
CA ALA A 178 30.73 -9.47 7.35
C ALA A 178 31.12 -10.63 8.25
N VAL A 179 30.18 -11.41 8.78
CA VAL A 179 30.44 -12.52 9.70
C VAL A 179 30.68 -13.83 8.97
N GLY A 180 29.98 -14.07 7.86
CA GLY A 180 30.04 -15.31 7.10
C GLY A 180 31.37 -15.52 6.36
N GLY A 181 32.09 -14.43 6.05
CA GLY A 181 33.37 -14.47 5.39
C GLY A 181 33.38 -15.35 4.13
N SER A 182 34.18 -16.38 4.10
CA SER A 182 34.31 -17.34 2.99
C SER A 182 33.27 -18.47 3.01
N ASN A 183 32.42 -18.55 4.03
CA ASN A 183 31.40 -19.60 4.11
C ASN A 183 30.14 -19.21 3.28
N HIS A 184 30.27 -19.36 1.95
CA HIS A 184 29.22 -19.00 1.01
C HIS A 184 27.89 -19.71 1.27
N ARG A 185 27.92 -20.97 1.75
CA ARG A 185 26.69 -21.72 2.08
C ARG A 185 25.96 -21.08 3.24
N PHE A 186 26.65 -20.71 4.31
CA PHE A 186 26.08 -20.02 5.44
C PHE A 186 25.51 -18.65 5.02
N VAL A 187 26.27 -17.86 4.25
CA VAL A 187 25.83 -16.56 3.76
C VAL A 187 24.54 -16.67 2.96
N ALA A 188 24.47 -17.61 2.01
CA ALA A 188 23.27 -17.79 1.19
C ALA A 188 22.05 -18.19 2.04
N VAL A 189 22.18 -19.18 2.92
CA VAL A 189 21.09 -19.66 3.77
C VAL A 189 20.63 -18.58 4.75
N ALA A 190 21.54 -17.85 5.34
CA ALA A 190 21.23 -16.77 6.28
C ALA A 190 20.59 -15.57 5.57
N CYS A 191 21.03 -15.21 4.37
CA CYS A 191 20.37 -14.16 3.57
C CYS A 191 18.94 -14.55 3.17
N ILE A 192 18.70 -15.80 2.80
CA ILE A 192 17.35 -16.30 2.53
C ILE A 192 16.48 -16.17 3.78
N ASN A 193 16.97 -16.59 4.95
CA ASN A 193 16.27 -16.44 6.22
C ASN A 193 15.91 -14.98 6.50
N ILE A 194 16.85 -14.04 6.30
CA ILE A 194 16.63 -12.61 6.50
C ILE A 194 15.55 -12.06 5.56
N VAL A 195 15.60 -12.42 4.28
CA VAL A 195 14.59 -11.95 3.30
C VAL A 195 13.21 -12.46 3.67
N VAL A 196 13.09 -13.74 4.03
CA VAL A 196 11.82 -14.32 4.48
C VAL A 196 11.33 -13.63 5.76
N ALA A 197 12.24 -13.42 6.72
CA ALA A 197 11.92 -12.76 7.99
C ALA A 197 11.45 -11.31 7.79
N ALA A 198 12.16 -10.54 6.96
CA ALA A 198 11.82 -9.15 6.67
C ALA A 198 10.47 -9.04 5.96
N ASN A 199 10.20 -9.87 4.95
CA ASN A 199 8.90 -9.87 4.28
C ASN A 199 7.77 -10.29 5.22
N ALA A 200 7.97 -11.35 6.00
CA ALA A 200 6.98 -11.79 6.98
C ALA A 200 6.74 -10.74 8.06
N GLY A 201 7.80 -10.09 8.56
CA GLY A 201 7.72 -9.00 9.53
C GLY A 201 7.00 -7.77 8.97
N GLY A 202 7.26 -7.40 7.72
CA GLY A 202 6.59 -6.29 7.05
C GLY A 202 5.09 -6.49 6.89
N ALA A 203 4.63 -7.72 6.76
CA ALA A 203 3.23 -8.02 6.44
C ALA A 203 2.22 -7.69 7.55
N PHE A 204 2.63 -7.66 8.83
CA PHE A 204 1.72 -7.34 9.94
C PHE A 204 1.74 -5.87 10.37
N SER A 205 2.29 -4.98 9.54
CA SER A 205 2.29 -3.53 9.73
C SER A 205 1.98 -2.82 8.42
N PRO A 206 1.25 -1.71 8.44
CA PRO A 206 1.07 -0.87 7.26
C PRO A 206 2.38 -0.29 6.72
N PHE A 207 3.39 -0.15 7.59
CA PHE A 207 4.65 0.53 7.28
C PHE A 207 5.77 -0.41 6.84
N GLY A 208 5.57 -1.71 6.99
CA GLY A 208 6.60 -2.70 6.71
C GLY A 208 6.76 -3.06 5.23
N ASP A 209 5.77 -2.71 4.39
CA ASP A 209 5.80 -2.94 2.95
C ASP A 209 4.93 -1.88 2.24
N ILE A 210 5.32 -1.48 1.01
CA ILE A 210 4.52 -0.56 0.19
C ILE A 210 3.13 -1.11 -0.08
N THR A 211 3.00 -2.42 -0.28
CA THR A 211 1.72 -3.06 -0.57
C THR A 211 0.77 -3.00 0.61
N THR A 212 1.24 -3.22 1.84
CA THR A 212 0.44 -3.08 3.06
C THR A 212 0.05 -1.62 3.32
N LEU A 213 0.96 -0.69 3.00
CA LEU A 213 0.68 0.75 3.09
C LEU A 213 -0.46 1.16 2.15
N MET A 214 -0.44 0.72 0.89
CA MET A 214 -1.51 0.99 -0.07
C MET A 214 -2.86 0.44 0.40
N VAL A 215 -2.90 -0.78 0.94
CA VAL A 215 -4.13 -1.39 1.48
C VAL A 215 -4.68 -0.58 2.66
N TRP A 216 -3.79 -0.04 3.51
CA TRP A 216 -4.19 0.80 4.64
C TRP A 216 -4.71 2.17 4.19
N GLN A 217 -4.01 2.85 3.28
CA GLN A 217 -4.40 4.17 2.74
C GLN A 217 -5.76 4.11 2.03
N ASN A 218 -6.02 3.05 1.28
CA ASN A 218 -7.33 2.83 0.65
C ASN A 218 -8.45 2.47 1.64
N GLY A 219 -8.18 2.46 2.95
CA GLY A 219 -9.18 2.21 3.98
C GLY A 219 -9.77 0.79 3.99
N VAL A 220 -9.19 -0.14 3.23
CA VAL A 220 -9.65 -1.53 3.14
C VAL A 220 -9.45 -2.26 4.46
N VAL A 221 -8.32 -1.99 5.13
CA VAL A 221 -7.95 -2.58 6.42
C VAL A 221 -7.55 -1.46 7.38
N ARG A 222 -8.11 -1.47 8.60
CA ARG A 222 -7.74 -0.54 9.64
C ARG A 222 -6.40 -0.90 10.26
N PHE A 223 -5.71 0.08 10.83
CA PHE A 223 -4.39 -0.09 11.43
C PHE A 223 -4.33 -1.27 12.42
N GLU A 224 -5.30 -1.38 13.32
CA GLU A 224 -5.32 -2.41 14.35
C GLU A 224 -5.50 -3.83 13.78
N GLN A 225 -6.12 -3.94 12.60
CA GLN A 225 -6.37 -5.23 11.97
C GLN A 225 -5.11 -5.88 11.41
N PHE A 226 -4.06 -5.09 11.12
CA PHE A 226 -2.77 -5.63 10.70
C PHE A 226 -2.13 -6.51 11.78
N PHE A 227 -2.34 -6.22 13.06
CA PHE A 227 -1.82 -7.05 14.15
C PHE A 227 -2.42 -8.46 14.18
N ALA A 228 -3.59 -8.69 13.59
CA ALA A 228 -4.13 -10.04 13.42
C ALA A 228 -3.26 -10.91 12.51
N LEU A 229 -2.47 -10.28 11.62
CA LEU A 229 -1.53 -10.97 10.75
C LEU A 229 -0.23 -11.37 11.47
N PHE A 230 -0.01 -10.96 12.72
CA PHE A 230 1.21 -11.28 13.46
C PHE A 230 1.46 -12.79 13.55
N LEU A 231 0.45 -13.56 13.92
CA LEU A 231 0.58 -15.01 14.06
C LEU A 231 0.84 -15.72 12.71
N PRO A 232 0.06 -15.47 11.63
CA PRO A 232 0.40 -15.97 10.30
C PRO A 232 1.80 -15.56 9.82
N SER A 233 2.21 -14.31 10.05
CA SER A 233 3.54 -13.81 9.69
C SER A 233 4.65 -14.52 10.46
N ALA A 234 4.48 -14.73 11.76
CA ALA A 234 5.43 -15.47 12.57
C ALA A 234 5.59 -16.92 12.07
N VAL A 235 4.50 -17.59 11.74
CA VAL A 235 4.54 -18.94 11.16
C VAL A 235 5.22 -18.94 9.80
N ASN A 236 4.91 -17.94 8.95
CA ASN A 236 5.49 -17.79 7.62
C ASN A 236 7.03 -17.61 7.65
N TRP A 237 7.55 -16.99 8.70
CA TRP A 237 8.99 -16.92 8.91
C TRP A 237 9.55 -18.16 9.59
N LEU A 238 8.96 -18.61 10.71
CA LEU A 238 9.54 -19.68 11.56
C LEU A 238 9.64 -21.03 10.84
N VAL A 239 8.66 -21.38 10.01
CA VAL A 239 8.66 -22.66 9.29
C VAL A 239 9.85 -22.75 8.31
N PRO A 240 10.07 -21.80 7.39
CA PRO A 240 11.26 -21.81 6.54
C PRO A 240 12.56 -21.70 7.34
N ALA A 241 12.59 -20.87 8.40
CA ALA A 241 13.79 -20.69 9.23
C ALA A 241 14.21 -21.99 9.94
N LEU A 242 13.26 -22.78 10.42
CA LEU A 242 13.54 -24.10 11.01
C LEU A 242 14.12 -25.07 9.97
N ILE A 243 13.54 -25.10 8.76
CA ILE A 243 14.02 -25.96 7.66
C ILE A 243 15.46 -25.55 7.26
N LEU A 244 15.69 -24.24 7.06
CA LEU A 244 16.99 -23.70 6.69
C LEU A 244 18.04 -23.87 7.82
N GLY A 245 17.63 -23.77 9.08
CA GLY A 245 18.51 -23.95 10.24
C GLY A 245 18.95 -25.40 10.49
N MET A 246 18.29 -26.38 9.84
CA MET A 246 18.66 -27.81 9.84
C MET A 246 19.58 -28.18 8.67
N ALA A 247 19.64 -27.38 7.62
CA ALA A 247 20.45 -27.59 6.41
C ALA A 247 21.89 -27.10 6.56
#